data_731b8c617d033e4e673c37a1da2c8a37
#
_entry.id   731b8c617d033e4e673c37a1da2c8a37
#
_cell.length_a   1.000
_cell.length_b   1.000
_cell.length_c   1.000
_cell.angle_alpha   90.00
_cell.angle_beta   90.00
_cell.angle_gamma   90.00
#
_symmetry.space_group_name_H-M   'P 1'
#
loop_
_entity.id
_entity.type
_entity.pdbx_description
1 polymer ?
#
loop_
_entity_poly.entity_id
_entity_poly.type
_entity_poly.pdbx_seq_one_letter_code
_entity_poly.pdbx_strand_id
1 'polypeptide(L)'
;SPADCNFEWDKATVMNEGTDITVIACGSCVFEAMQAARMAEADAGLKVRVINMHTIKPIDEEAVMSAIMDTRRIITVEDHEVMGGLGSAVAEVVAKSGKACAFKMLGHQNAFSTIGLQEDLLAIAGIDANGISAAIQELMHADFEADDAWDDEF
;
A
#
# COMPACT_ATOMS: atom_id res chain seq x y z
N SER A 1 -15.52 -1.40 10.81
CA SER A 1 -14.52 -0.90 11.78
C SER A 1 -14.81 -1.48 13.14
N PRO A 2 -13.80 -1.89 13.92
CA PRO A 2 -14.01 -2.22 15.33
C PRO A 2 -14.69 -1.05 16.04
N ALA A 3 -15.56 -1.36 17.03
CA ALA A 3 -16.28 -0.34 17.79
C ALA A 3 -15.36 0.67 18.53
N ASP A 4 -14.08 0.33 18.65
CA ASP A 4 -13.06 1.10 19.35
C ASP A 4 -12.10 1.85 18.39
N CYS A 5 -12.45 1.97 17.11
CA CYS A 5 -11.64 2.72 16.16
C CYS A 5 -11.79 4.22 16.44
N ASN A 6 -10.78 4.81 17.08
CA ASN A 6 -10.70 6.26 17.24
C ASN A 6 -10.38 6.88 15.87
N PHE A 7 -11.41 7.43 15.23
CA PHE A 7 -11.21 8.25 14.05
C PHE A 7 -10.61 9.59 14.48
N GLU A 8 -9.42 9.89 13.97
CA GLU A 8 -8.78 11.18 14.11
C GLU A 8 -8.57 11.77 12.71
N TRP A 9 -9.04 12.99 12.53
CA TRP A 9 -8.91 13.68 11.25
C TRP A 9 -7.42 13.85 10.92
N ASP A 10 -7.05 13.66 9.65
CA ASP A 10 -5.67 13.72 9.12
C ASP A 10 -4.66 12.69 9.68
N LYS A 11 -5.12 11.71 10.46
CA LYS A 11 -4.30 10.60 10.93
C LYS A 11 -4.78 9.27 10.33
N ALA A 12 -3.82 8.49 9.85
CA ALA A 12 -4.10 7.14 9.37
C ALA A 12 -4.29 6.17 10.54
N THR A 13 -4.94 5.04 10.27
CA THR A 13 -5.14 4.00 11.28
C THR A 13 -4.38 2.73 10.87
N VAL A 14 -3.50 2.23 11.74
CA VAL A 14 -2.87 0.92 11.55
C VAL A 14 -3.91 -0.16 11.84
N MET A 15 -4.24 -0.95 10.84
CA MET A 15 -5.23 -2.04 10.91
C MET A 15 -4.58 -3.39 11.23
N ASN A 16 -3.33 -3.57 10.83
CA ASN A 16 -2.49 -4.73 11.11
C ASN A 16 -1.03 -4.31 11.21
N GLU A 17 -0.34 -4.81 12.21
CA GLU A 17 1.09 -4.56 12.36
C GLU A 17 1.92 -5.53 11.50
N GLY A 18 3.09 -5.07 11.02
CA GLY A 18 3.99 -5.87 10.22
C GLY A 18 5.32 -5.18 9.97
N THR A 19 6.33 -5.97 9.61
CA THR A 19 7.72 -5.53 9.49
C THR A 19 8.33 -5.74 8.11
N ASP A 20 7.69 -6.53 7.24
CA ASP A 20 8.30 -6.92 5.97
C ASP A 20 7.87 -6.01 4.82
N ILE A 21 6.61 -5.60 4.79
CA ILE A 21 6.01 -4.76 3.77
C ILE A 21 4.82 -4.00 4.34
N THR A 22 4.55 -2.80 3.83
CA THR A 22 3.37 -2.01 4.18
C THR A 22 2.41 -1.92 3.00
N VAL A 23 1.12 -2.20 3.25
CA VAL A 23 0.02 -1.92 2.34
C VAL A 23 -0.77 -0.74 2.88
N ILE A 24 -0.82 0.35 2.13
CA ILE A 24 -1.61 1.54 2.46
C ILE A 24 -2.86 1.53 1.58
N ALA A 25 -4.02 1.42 2.19
CA ALA A 25 -5.28 1.30 1.47
C ALA A 25 -6.32 2.32 1.95
N CYS A 26 -7.29 2.62 1.12
CA CYS A 26 -8.45 3.43 1.49
C CYS A 26 -9.77 2.77 1.03
N GLY A 27 -10.87 3.16 1.70
CA GLY A 27 -12.20 2.70 1.35
C GLY A 27 -12.38 1.18 1.43
N SER A 28 -13.04 0.60 0.43
CA SER A 28 -13.30 -0.85 0.33
C SER A 28 -12.02 -1.68 0.25
N CYS A 29 -10.96 -1.12 -0.33
CA CYS A 29 -9.68 -1.82 -0.48
C CYS A 29 -8.97 -2.13 0.85
N VAL A 30 -9.36 -1.50 1.96
CA VAL A 30 -8.83 -1.86 3.30
C VAL A 30 -9.20 -3.29 3.68
N PHE A 31 -10.42 -3.73 3.36
CA PHE A 31 -10.84 -5.11 3.62
C PHE A 31 -10.02 -6.10 2.79
N GLU A 32 -9.83 -5.82 1.51
CA GLU A 32 -9.02 -6.65 0.60
C GLU A 32 -7.56 -6.73 1.04
N ALA A 33 -6.98 -5.60 1.47
CA ALA A 33 -5.62 -5.54 2.01
C ALA A 33 -5.47 -6.39 3.29
N MET A 34 -6.47 -6.38 4.19
CA MET A 34 -6.47 -7.23 5.39
C MET A 34 -6.55 -8.71 5.06
N GLN A 35 -7.31 -9.08 4.02
CA GLN A 35 -7.36 -10.48 3.55
C GLN A 35 -6.03 -10.90 2.91
N ALA A 36 -5.45 -10.04 2.06
CA ALA A 36 -4.15 -10.29 1.45
C ALA A 36 -3.03 -10.45 2.49
N ALA A 37 -3.06 -9.65 3.56
CA ALA A 37 -2.10 -9.77 4.66
C ALA A 37 -2.18 -11.15 5.34
N ARG A 38 -3.39 -11.65 5.60
CA ARG A 38 -3.60 -13.00 6.16
C ARG A 38 -3.13 -14.10 5.22
N MET A 39 -3.36 -13.96 3.91
CA MET A 39 -2.87 -14.89 2.90
C MET A 39 -1.35 -14.91 2.88
N ALA A 40 -0.70 -13.75 2.82
CA ALA A 40 0.75 -13.62 2.81
C ALA A 40 1.41 -14.21 4.08
N GLU A 41 0.76 -14.06 5.24
CA GLU A 41 1.22 -14.68 6.48
C GLU A 41 1.07 -16.20 6.44
N ALA A 42 -0.07 -16.71 5.97
CA ALA A 42 -0.33 -18.16 5.90
C ALA A 42 0.58 -18.87 4.88
N ASP A 43 0.80 -18.25 3.72
CA ASP A 43 1.50 -18.87 2.59
C ASP A 43 3.04 -18.74 2.69
N ALA A 44 3.52 -17.62 3.22
CA ALA A 44 4.95 -17.28 3.21
C ALA A 44 5.49 -16.77 4.57
N GLY A 45 4.66 -16.68 5.61
CA GLY A 45 5.06 -16.17 6.93
C GLY A 45 5.37 -14.67 6.95
N LEU A 46 4.95 -13.92 5.93
CA LEU A 46 5.23 -12.50 5.81
C LEU A 46 4.39 -11.67 6.79
N LYS A 47 5.03 -10.71 7.44
CA LYS A 47 4.40 -9.77 8.36
C LYS A 47 4.05 -8.48 7.63
N VAL A 48 2.83 -8.41 7.13
CA VAL A 48 2.33 -7.30 6.33
C VAL A 48 1.69 -6.25 7.24
N ARG A 49 2.22 -5.03 7.25
CA ARG A 49 1.54 -3.88 7.88
C ARG A 49 0.42 -3.41 6.96
N VAL A 50 -0.78 -3.19 7.51
CA VAL A 50 -1.91 -2.60 6.77
C VAL A 50 -2.30 -1.28 7.41
N ILE A 51 -2.29 -0.22 6.62
CA ILE A 51 -2.66 1.13 7.04
C ILE A 51 -3.93 1.56 6.28
N ASN A 52 -4.96 1.93 7.03
CA ASN A 52 -6.13 2.61 6.49
C ASN A 52 -5.85 4.11 6.40
N MET A 53 -5.60 4.62 5.21
CA MET A 53 -5.42 6.03 4.91
C MET A 53 -6.78 6.65 4.54
N HIS A 54 -7.66 6.82 5.53
CA HIS A 54 -9.00 7.33 5.32
C HIS A 54 -9.05 8.82 4.94
N THR A 55 -7.98 9.58 5.19
CA THR A 55 -7.82 10.98 4.79
C THR A 55 -6.62 11.12 3.85
N ILE A 56 -6.90 11.49 2.58
CA ILE A 56 -5.87 11.62 1.55
C ILE A 56 -5.33 13.06 1.48
N LYS A 57 -6.17 14.03 1.85
CA LYS A 57 -5.78 15.44 1.84
C LYS A 57 -6.38 16.18 3.06
N PRO A 58 -5.50 16.61 4.00
CA PRO A 58 -4.06 16.33 4.04
C PRO A 58 -3.77 14.84 4.26
N ILE A 59 -2.64 14.35 3.74
CA ILE A 59 -2.20 12.97 3.99
C ILE A 59 -1.43 12.90 5.31
N ASP A 60 -1.51 11.78 6.01
CA ASP A 60 -0.67 11.51 7.18
C ASP A 60 0.76 11.18 6.73
N GLU A 61 1.60 12.21 6.59
CA GLU A 61 2.99 12.05 6.17
C GLU A 61 3.82 11.25 7.19
N GLU A 62 3.48 11.31 8.50
CA GLU A 62 4.18 10.55 9.53
C GLU A 62 3.95 9.04 9.36
N ALA A 63 2.73 8.62 9.05
CA ALA A 63 2.42 7.22 8.78
C ALA A 63 3.15 6.70 7.53
N VAL A 64 3.23 7.50 6.47
CA VAL A 64 3.98 7.15 5.25
C VAL A 64 5.47 7.08 5.54
N MET A 65 6.03 8.05 6.28
CA MET A 65 7.45 8.05 6.66
C MET A 65 7.81 6.85 7.53
N SER A 66 6.95 6.47 8.50
CA SER A 66 7.14 5.25 9.28
C SER A 66 7.19 4.01 8.37
N ALA A 67 6.30 3.91 7.38
CA ALA A 67 6.32 2.80 6.41
C ALA A 67 7.63 2.76 5.60
N ILE A 68 8.13 3.92 5.15
CA ILE A 68 9.40 4.03 4.43
C ILE A 68 10.57 3.55 5.30
N MET A 69 10.60 3.96 6.56
CA MET A 69 11.72 3.64 7.46
C MET A 69 11.70 2.20 7.97
N ASP A 70 10.50 1.68 8.25
CA ASP A 70 10.36 0.39 8.93
C ASP A 70 10.34 -0.79 7.96
N THR A 71 9.66 -0.65 6.81
CA THR A 71 9.47 -1.77 5.87
C THR A 71 10.19 -1.58 4.54
N ARG A 72 10.48 -0.34 4.12
CA ARG A 72 11.11 0.01 2.84
C ARG A 72 10.40 -0.54 1.59
N ARG A 73 9.22 -1.13 1.77
CA ARG A 73 8.36 -1.68 0.71
C ARG A 73 6.95 -1.21 0.95
N ILE A 74 6.39 -0.49 0.00
CA ILE A 74 5.05 0.09 0.13
C ILE A 74 4.23 -0.25 -1.11
N ILE A 75 3.03 -0.77 -0.86
CA ILE A 75 1.98 -0.91 -1.88
C ILE A 75 0.84 0.02 -1.49
N THR A 76 0.36 0.84 -2.42
CA THR A 76 -0.89 1.57 -2.25
C THR A 76 -2.01 0.87 -2.98
N VAL A 77 -3.22 0.85 -2.39
CA VAL A 77 -4.40 0.19 -2.97
C VAL A 77 -5.61 1.09 -2.87
N GLU A 78 -6.23 1.38 -4.00
CA GLU A 78 -7.40 2.25 -4.10
C GLU A 78 -8.37 1.79 -5.17
N ASP A 79 -9.67 1.84 -4.89
CA ASP A 79 -10.73 1.64 -5.87
C ASP A 79 -10.99 2.96 -6.62
N HIS A 80 -9.97 3.43 -7.29
CA HIS A 80 -9.88 4.69 -8.00
C HIS A 80 -8.79 4.63 -9.07
N GLU A 81 -8.76 5.62 -9.95
CA GLU A 81 -7.66 5.84 -10.89
C GLU A 81 -6.34 6.06 -10.13
N VAL A 82 -5.27 5.34 -10.51
CA VAL A 82 -3.96 5.44 -9.84
C VAL A 82 -3.32 6.84 -9.94
N MET A 83 -3.66 7.60 -11.00
CA MET A 83 -3.16 8.95 -11.17
C MET A 83 -4.03 9.96 -10.41
N GLY A 84 -3.42 10.69 -9.49
CA GLY A 84 -4.09 11.75 -8.72
C GLY A 84 -4.87 11.27 -7.49
N GLY A 85 -4.81 9.96 -7.14
CA GLY A 85 -5.44 9.38 -5.97
C GLY A 85 -4.47 9.17 -4.80
N LEU A 86 -4.78 8.15 -3.98
CA LEU A 86 -3.97 7.76 -2.82
C LEU A 86 -2.52 7.45 -3.22
N GLY A 87 -2.33 6.65 -4.26
CA GLY A 87 -0.99 6.26 -4.71
C GLY A 87 -0.13 7.46 -5.07
N SER A 88 -0.70 8.43 -5.78
CA SER A 88 0.01 9.69 -6.12
C SER A 88 0.38 10.50 -4.89
N ALA A 89 -0.52 10.62 -3.90
CA ALA A 89 -0.25 11.35 -2.68
C ALA A 89 0.86 10.70 -1.83
N VAL A 90 0.87 9.37 -1.74
CA VAL A 90 1.94 8.62 -1.07
C VAL A 90 3.26 8.75 -1.85
N ALA A 91 3.23 8.65 -3.19
CA ALA A 91 4.41 8.79 -4.04
C ALA A 91 5.11 10.16 -3.85
N GLU A 92 4.35 11.24 -3.63
CA GLU A 92 4.91 12.56 -3.33
C GLU A 92 5.70 12.56 -2.02
N VAL A 93 5.21 11.88 -0.97
CA VAL A 93 5.92 11.76 0.31
C VAL A 93 7.18 10.91 0.14
N VAL A 94 7.08 9.77 -0.57
CA VAL A 94 8.23 8.90 -0.88
C VAL A 94 9.30 9.71 -1.62
N ALA A 95 8.94 10.44 -2.66
CA ALA A 95 9.89 11.25 -3.43
C ALA A 95 10.55 12.35 -2.60
N LYS A 96 9.81 13.03 -1.73
CA LYS A 96 10.32 14.08 -0.83
C LYS A 96 11.23 13.54 0.27
N SER A 97 11.05 12.27 0.66
CA SER A 97 11.81 11.65 1.75
C SER A 97 13.30 11.51 1.44
N GLY A 98 13.67 11.41 0.17
CA GLY A 98 15.05 11.11 -0.26
C GLY A 98 15.54 9.72 0.19
N LYS A 99 14.63 8.80 0.54
CA LYS A 99 14.95 7.44 1.00
C LYS A 99 14.61 6.42 -0.07
N ALA A 100 15.46 5.39 -0.20
CA ALA A 100 15.16 4.25 -1.05
C ALA A 100 13.97 3.45 -0.50
N CYS A 101 12.97 3.27 -1.37
CA CYS A 101 11.76 2.52 -1.05
C CYS A 101 11.23 1.84 -2.31
N ALA A 102 11.01 0.52 -2.26
CA ALA A 102 10.28 -0.15 -3.33
C ALA A 102 8.81 0.24 -3.23
N PHE A 103 8.25 0.75 -4.31
CA PHE A 103 6.93 1.35 -4.32
C PHE A 103 6.08 0.84 -5.49
N LYS A 104 4.85 0.42 -5.20
CA LYS A 104 3.90 -0.04 -6.21
C LYS A 104 2.51 0.52 -5.93
N MET A 105 1.84 1.00 -6.97
CA MET A 105 0.47 1.51 -6.91
C MET A 105 -0.48 0.52 -7.56
N LEU A 106 -1.52 0.11 -6.83
CA LEU A 106 -2.63 -0.72 -7.31
C LEU A 106 -3.91 0.12 -7.32
N GLY A 107 -4.60 0.08 -8.44
CA GLY A 107 -5.84 0.81 -8.69
C GLY A 107 -6.25 0.65 -10.15
N HIS A 108 -7.28 1.38 -10.55
CA HIS A 108 -7.70 1.39 -11.94
C HIS A 108 -6.65 2.09 -12.81
N GLN A 109 -6.27 1.43 -13.89
CA GLN A 109 -5.38 2.01 -14.90
C GLN A 109 -6.21 2.95 -15.81
N ASN A 110 -5.58 3.99 -16.34
CA ASN A 110 -6.22 5.00 -17.18
C ASN A 110 -6.92 4.39 -18.43
N ALA A 111 -8.02 3.68 -18.19
CA ALA A 111 -8.83 3.00 -19.18
C ALA A 111 -10.28 2.91 -18.68
N PHE A 112 -11.23 2.92 -19.62
CA PHE A 112 -12.63 2.68 -19.27
C PHE A 112 -12.82 1.24 -18.78
N SER A 113 -13.38 1.11 -17.57
CA SER A 113 -13.71 -0.20 -17.00
C SER A 113 -14.88 -0.83 -17.77
N THR A 114 -14.92 -2.15 -17.79
CA THR A 114 -16.12 -2.89 -18.22
C THR A 114 -17.23 -2.75 -17.19
N ILE A 115 -18.44 -3.16 -17.55
CA ILE A 115 -19.56 -3.23 -16.59
C ILE A 115 -19.59 -4.64 -16.00
N GLY A 116 -19.69 -4.74 -14.68
CA GLY A 116 -19.70 -6.02 -13.98
C GLY A 116 -20.07 -5.88 -12.51
N LEU A 117 -20.03 -6.99 -11.78
CA LEU A 117 -20.16 -6.99 -10.33
C LEU A 117 -18.89 -6.41 -9.69
N GLN A 118 -19.01 -5.82 -8.52
CA GLN A 118 -17.88 -5.18 -7.84
C GLN A 118 -16.70 -6.15 -7.65
N GLU A 119 -16.97 -7.38 -7.21
CA GLU A 119 -15.94 -8.40 -7.00
C GLU A 119 -15.16 -8.74 -8.28
N ASP A 120 -15.85 -8.83 -9.43
CA ASP A 120 -15.22 -9.08 -10.72
C ASP A 120 -14.37 -7.88 -11.15
N LEU A 121 -14.85 -6.67 -10.91
CA LEU A 121 -14.13 -5.44 -11.26
C LEU A 121 -12.87 -5.25 -10.41
N LEU A 122 -12.93 -5.55 -9.11
CA LEU A 122 -11.76 -5.52 -8.22
C LEU A 122 -10.71 -6.55 -8.67
N ALA A 123 -11.14 -7.76 -9.05
CA ALA A 123 -10.25 -8.80 -9.55
C ALA A 123 -9.60 -8.41 -10.90
N ILE A 124 -10.37 -7.84 -11.83
CA ILE A 124 -9.84 -7.34 -13.12
C ILE A 124 -8.82 -6.23 -12.91
N ALA A 125 -9.05 -5.33 -11.95
CA ALA A 125 -8.14 -4.25 -11.61
C ALA A 125 -6.93 -4.72 -10.77
N GLY A 126 -6.93 -5.98 -10.28
CA GLY A 126 -5.88 -6.53 -9.41
C GLY A 126 -5.83 -5.90 -8.02
N ILE A 127 -6.97 -5.38 -7.54
CA ILE A 127 -7.13 -4.74 -6.23
C ILE A 127 -7.98 -5.56 -5.24
N ASP A 128 -8.31 -6.78 -5.63
CA ASP A 128 -8.85 -7.80 -4.72
C ASP A 128 -7.72 -8.42 -3.86
N ALA A 129 -8.08 -9.26 -2.90
CA ALA A 129 -7.11 -9.89 -2.00
C ALA A 129 -6.05 -10.72 -2.75
N ASN A 130 -6.41 -11.39 -3.85
CA ASN A 130 -5.48 -12.18 -4.66
C ASN A 130 -4.47 -11.28 -5.39
N GLY A 131 -4.94 -10.23 -6.04
CA GLY A 131 -4.10 -9.25 -6.75
C GLY A 131 -3.13 -8.56 -5.80
N ILE A 132 -3.60 -8.14 -4.62
CA ILE A 132 -2.76 -7.53 -3.59
C ILE A 132 -1.72 -8.53 -3.07
N SER A 133 -2.11 -9.79 -2.80
CA SER A 133 -1.19 -10.83 -2.36
C SER A 133 -0.10 -11.11 -3.40
N ALA A 134 -0.46 -11.17 -4.68
CA ALA A 134 0.51 -11.31 -5.77
C ALA A 134 1.49 -10.13 -5.82
N ALA A 135 1.01 -8.90 -5.65
CA ALA A 135 1.85 -7.70 -5.60
C ALA A 135 2.79 -7.69 -4.39
N ILE A 136 2.33 -8.17 -3.22
CA ILE A 136 3.18 -8.35 -2.03
C ILE A 136 4.34 -9.30 -2.37
N GLN A 137 4.06 -10.47 -2.93
CA GLN A 137 5.07 -11.45 -3.31
C GLN A 137 6.10 -10.85 -4.30
N GLU A 138 5.62 -10.16 -5.33
CA GLU A 138 6.49 -9.51 -6.31
C GLU A 138 7.42 -8.48 -5.66
N LEU A 139 6.88 -7.60 -4.79
CA LEU A 139 7.66 -6.55 -4.18
C LEU A 139 8.64 -7.05 -3.11
N MET A 140 8.40 -8.22 -2.52
CA MET A 140 9.34 -8.88 -1.60
C MET A 140 10.65 -9.29 -2.29
N HIS A 141 10.63 -9.49 -3.61
CA HIS A 141 11.83 -9.79 -4.42
C HIS A 141 12.56 -8.53 -4.91
N ALA A 142 12.10 -7.32 -4.56
CA ALA A 142 12.82 -6.09 -4.90
C ALA A 142 14.19 -6.07 -4.22
N ASP A 143 15.23 -5.85 -5.03
CA ASP A 143 16.61 -5.79 -4.58
C ASP A 143 16.97 -4.32 -4.29
N PHE A 144 17.53 -4.07 -3.09
CA PHE A 144 17.99 -2.76 -2.64
C PHE A 144 19.54 -2.63 -2.64
N GLU A 145 20.27 -3.72 -2.95
CA GLU A 145 21.74 -3.70 -2.88
C GLU A 145 22.37 -2.72 -3.89
N ALA A 146 21.66 -2.45 -5.00
CA ALA A 146 22.12 -1.48 -6.00
C ALA A 146 22.10 -0.03 -5.52
N ASP A 147 21.26 0.31 -4.52
CA ASP A 147 21.14 1.69 -4.02
C ASP A 147 22.21 2.03 -2.98
N ASP A 148 22.73 1.05 -2.25
CA ASP A 148 23.77 1.27 -1.25
C ASP A 148 25.15 1.58 -1.90
N ALA A 149 25.30 1.30 -3.20
CA ALA A 149 26.55 1.58 -3.96
C ALA A 149 26.74 3.08 -4.30
N TRP A 150 25.72 3.92 -4.12
CA TRP A 150 25.81 5.37 -4.42
C TRP A 150 26.36 6.21 -3.26
N ASP A 151 26.37 5.68 -2.04
CA ASP A 151 26.84 6.41 -0.85
C ASP A 151 28.38 6.49 -0.77
N ASP A 152 29.10 5.69 -1.57
CA ASP A 152 30.57 5.62 -1.54
C ASP A 152 31.28 6.54 -2.57
N GLU A 153 30.56 7.31 -3.39
CA GLU A 153 31.15 8.15 -4.45
C GLU A 153 31.11 9.68 -4.20
N PHE A 154 30.73 10.14 -3.00
CA PHE A 154 30.74 11.59 -2.67
C PHE A 154 31.46 11.91 -1.38
#